data_793eee499536dbe71778cd5ac797433c
#
_entry.id   793eee499536dbe71778cd5ac797433c
#
_cell.length_a   1.000
_cell.length_b   1.000
_cell.length_c   1.000
_cell.angle_alpha   90.00
_cell.angle_beta   90.00
_cell.angle_gamma   90.00
#
_symmetry.space_group_name_H-M   'P 1'
#
loop_
_entity.id
_entity.type
_entity.pdbx_description
1 polymer ?
#
loop_
_entity_poly.entity_id
_entity_poly.type
_entity_poly.pdbx_seq_one_letter_code
_entity_poly.pdbx_strand_id
1 'polypeptide(L)'
;RYTFEVLKRITSKNPQVEFHFIFDRPFSKKFIFSSNITPHILTPAARHPILWYIWFELQLPKLLKKINPDIFFSPDGFISTKSKYNSIATIHDINFEHRPQDLPWLHSLYYRNFFQKYARRANHIITVSKFCKEDIANRYDINQQKISVVYNGVSNTFREVDEGKK
;
A
#
# COMPACT_ATOMS: atom_id res chain seq x y z
N ARG A 1 1.60 5.74 9.57
CA ARG A 1 2.58 6.84 9.51
C ARG A 1 3.21 6.93 8.11
N TYR A 2 3.76 5.85 7.56
CA TYR A 2 4.37 5.79 6.22
C TYR A 2 3.45 6.39 5.14
N THR A 3 2.24 5.84 4.98
CA THR A 3 1.24 6.26 4.00
C THR A 3 0.97 7.77 4.06
N PHE A 4 0.75 8.30 5.26
CA PHE A 4 0.49 9.73 5.46
C PHE A 4 1.66 10.60 5.00
N GLU A 5 2.89 10.27 5.43
CA GLU A 5 4.09 11.06 5.12
C GLU A 5 4.44 11.02 3.63
N VAL A 6 4.30 9.86 3.01
CA VAL A 6 4.57 9.67 1.58
C VAL A 6 3.54 10.40 0.74
N LEU A 7 2.25 10.18 0.99
CA LEU A 7 1.18 10.77 0.20
C LEU A 7 1.14 12.28 0.34
N LYS A 8 1.36 12.82 1.55
CA LYS A 8 1.45 14.28 1.76
C LYS A 8 2.53 14.91 0.89
N ARG A 9 3.70 14.28 0.78
CA ARG A 9 4.80 14.80 -0.03
C ARG A 9 4.56 14.66 -1.53
N ILE A 10 4.01 13.51 -1.95
CA ILE A 10 3.74 13.25 -3.36
C ILE A 10 2.70 14.23 -3.89
N THR A 11 1.58 14.41 -3.20
CA THR A 11 0.51 15.30 -3.65
C THR A 11 0.95 16.77 -3.69
N SER A 12 1.68 17.22 -2.67
CA SER A 12 2.16 18.62 -2.61
C SER A 12 3.23 18.95 -3.66
N LYS A 13 4.03 17.96 -4.06
CA LYS A 13 5.08 18.13 -5.08
C LYS A 13 4.57 18.01 -6.52
N ASN A 14 3.36 17.52 -6.72
CA ASN A 14 2.77 17.27 -8.03
C ASN A 14 1.38 17.92 -8.14
N PRO A 15 1.28 19.24 -8.09
CA PRO A 15 -0.01 19.96 -8.11
C PRO A 15 -0.79 19.77 -9.42
N GLN A 16 -0.10 19.39 -10.50
CA GLN A 16 -0.68 19.11 -11.82
C GLN A 16 -1.32 17.71 -11.93
N VAL A 17 -1.11 16.84 -10.92
CA VAL A 17 -1.68 15.49 -10.89
C VAL A 17 -2.93 15.49 -10.04
N GLU A 18 -4.00 14.89 -10.53
CA GLU A 18 -5.21 14.64 -9.75
C GLU A 18 -5.05 13.34 -8.94
N PHE A 19 -5.28 13.42 -7.64
CA PHE A 19 -5.18 12.28 -6.72
C PHE A 19 -6.55 11.88 -6.21
N HIS A 20 -6.94 10.63 -6.40
CA HIS A 20 -8.16 10.04 -5.85
C HIS A 20 -7.82 9.19 -4.63
N PHE A 21 -8.15 9.69 -3.44
CA PHE A 21 -7.94 8.96 -2.19
C PHE A 21 -9.16 8.09 -1.87
N ILE A 22 -8.94 6.79 -1.69
CA ILE A 22 -10.00 5.81 -1.46
C ILE A 22 -9.94 5.35 0.00
N PHE A 23 -11.00 5.60 0.75
CA PHE A 23 -11.16 5.24 2.16
C PHE A 23 -12.21 4.15 2.31
N ASP A 24 -12.02 3.25 3.26
CA ASP A 24 -12.99 2.20 3.59
C ASP A 24 -14.10 2.66 4.55
N ARG A 25 -14.02 3.90 5.02
CA ARG A 25 -14.92 4.51 6.02
C ARG A 25 -14.78 6.03 6.04
N PRO A 26 -15.64 6.75 6.79
CA PRO A 26 -15.46 8.18 7.04
C PRO A 26 -14.05 8.49 7.58
N PHE A 27 -13.45 9.54 7.06
CA PHE A 27 -12.07 9.91 7.32
C PHE A 27 -11.96 11.32 7.91
N SER A 28 -10.86 11.63 8.57
CA SER A 28 -10.57 12.97 9.06
C SER A 28 -10.09 13.89 7.93
N LYS A 29 -10.53 15.16 7.94
CA LYS A 29 -10.08 16.20 7.00
C LYS A 29 -8.55 16.37 6.95
N LYS A 30 -7.82 15.97 7.99
CA LYS A 30 -6.35 15.97 8.02
C LYS A 30 -5.68 15.13 6.94
N PHE A 31 -6.42 14.22 6.30
CA PHE A 31 -5.92 13.40 5.20
C PHE A 31 -6.06 14.09 3.84
N ILE A 32 -6.76 15.22 3.77
CA ILE A 32 -6.88 16.03 2.55
C ILE A 32 -5.97 17.25 2.73
N PHE A 33 -4.71 17.07 2.38
CA PHE A 33 -3.64 18.05 2.64
C PHE A 33 -3.30 18.91 1.41
N SER A 34 -4.05 18.76 0.32
CA SER A 34 -3.80 19.49 -0.93
C SER A 34 -5.10 19.55 -1.73
N SER A 35 -5.27 20.61 -2.53
CA SER A 35 -6.48 20.87 -3.33
C SER A 35 -6.67 19.91 -4.51
N ASN A 36 -5.62 19.21 -4.92
CA ASN A 36 -5.64 18.22 -6.00
C ASN A 36 -6.01 16.81 -5.53
N ILE A 37 -6.61 16.66 -4.33
CA ILE A 37 -7.08 15.40 -3.77
C ILE A 37 -8.60 15.33 -3.82
N THR A 38 -9.13 14.31 -4.50
CA THR A 38 -10.56 13.96 -4.52
C THR A 38 -10.77 12.70 -3.66
N PRO A 39 -11.46 12.80 -2.50
CA PRO A 39 -11.69 11.66 -1.64
C PRO A 39 -12.89 10.83 -2.09
N HIS A 40 -12.79 9.51 -1.93
CA HIS A 40 -13.86 8.55 -2.15
C HIS A 40 -14.04 7.66 -0.91
N ILE A 41 -15.28 7.38 -0.53
CA ILE A 41 -15.59 6.38 0.49
C ILE A 41 -16.15 5.15 -0.22
N LEU A 42 -15.52 4.00 0.01
CA LEU A 42 -15.87 2.74 -0.60
C LEU A 42 -16.29 1.74 0.48
N THR A 43 -17.53 1.32 0.45
CA THR A 43 -18.10 0.37 1.41
C THR A 43 -18.13 -1.06 0.86
N PRO A 44 -18.17 -2.08 1.74
CA PRO A 44 -18.15 -2.05 3.21
C PRO A 44 -16.78 -1.72 3.79
N ALA A 45 -16.71 -1.36 5.08
CA ALA A 45 -15.42 -1.12 5.75
C ALA A 45 -14.56 -2.40 5.76
N ALA A 46 -13.32 -2.29 5.32
CA ALA A 46 -12.40 -3.41 5.10
C ALA A 46 -11.73 -3.85 6.41
N ARG A 47 -12.48 -4.44 7.36
CA ARG A 47 -11.99 -4.83 8.69
C ARG A 47 -11.81 -6.32 8.90
N HIS A 48 -12.21 -7.15 7.95
CA HIS A 48 -12.22 -8.61 8.07
C HIS A 48 -11.84 -9.23 6.73
N PRO A 49 -11.16 -10.36 6.65
CA PRO A 49 -10.71 -10.95 5.38
C PRO A 49 -11.79 -11.13 4.32
N ILE A 50 -13.02 -11.50 4.71
CA ILE A 50 -14.14 -11.58 3.77
C ILE A 50 -14.49 -10.18 3.22
N LEU A 51 -14.49 -9.15 4.07
CA LEU A 51 -14.75 -7.77 3.66
C LEU A 51 -13.60 -7.21 2.84
N TRP A 52 -12.35 -7.63 3.08
CA TRP A 52 -11.21 -7.30 2.21
C TRP A 52 -11.42 -7.86 0.81
N TYR A 53 -11.85 -9.13 0.69
CA TYR A 53 -12.15 -9.70 -0.61
C TYR A 53 -13.23 -8.89 -1.35
N ILE A 54 -14.35 -8.58 -0.68
CA ILE A 54 -15.43 -7.77 -1.26
C ILE A 54 -14.90 -6.40 -1.68
N TRP A 55 -14.11 -5.76 -0.82
CA TRP A 55 -13.61 -4.41 -1.04
C TRP A 55 -12.60 -4.37 -2.20
N PHE A 56 -11.56 -5.19 -2.15
CA PHE A 56 -10.48 -5.17 -3.14
C PHE A 56 -10.87 -5.86 -4.46
N GLU A 57 -11.63 -6.95 -4.43
CA GLU A 57 -11.90 -7.74 -5.63
C GLU A 57 -13.24 -7.42 -6.31
N LEU A 58 -14.17 -6.75 -5.63
CA LEU A 58 -15.47 -6.42 -6.19
C LEU A 58 -15.73 -4.92 -6.27
N GLN A 59 -15.49 -4.17 -5.19
CA GLN A 59 -15.84 -2.76 -5.14
C GLN A 59 -14.76 -1.86 -5.76
N LEU A 60 -13.49 -2.08 -5.41
CA LEU A 60 -12.37 -1.30 -5.93
C LEU A 60 -12.32 -1.32 -7.47
N PRO A 61 -12.43 -2.47 -8.18
CA PRO A 61 -12.46 -2.48 -9.64
C PRO A 61 -13.59 -1.65 -10.26
N LYS A 62 -14.76 -1.62 -9.62
CA LYS A 62 -15.89 -0.80 -10.08
C LYS A 62 -15.59 0.69 -9.96
N LEU A 63 -15.02 1.10 -8.83
CA LEU A 63 -14.62 2.48 -8.61
C LEU A 63 -13.50 2.90 -9.56
N LEU A 64 -12.47 2.07 -9.73
CA LEU A 64 -11.38 2.33 -10.68
C LEU A 64 -11.90 2.45 -12.11
N LYS A 65 -12.89 1.63 -12.52
CA LYS A 65 -13.54 1.77 -13.82
C LYS A 65 -14.24 3.12 -13.98
N LYS A 66 -14.84 3.65 -12.90
CA LYS A 66 -15.52 4.96 -12.92
C LYS A 66 -14.53 6.12 -12.97
N ILE A 67 -13.43 6.04 -12.20
CA ILE A 67 -12.39 7.06 -12.14
C ILE A 67 -11.53 7.04 -13.41
N ASN A 68 -11.26 5.85 -13.95
CA ASN A 68 -10.35 5.59 -15.08
C ASN A 68 -8.94 6.15 -14.85
N PRO A 69 -8.26 5.79 -13.75
CA PRO A 69 -6.95 6.36 -13.42
C PRO A 69 -5.85 5.79 -14.32
N ASP A 70 -4.78 6.56 -14.52
CA ASP A 70 -3.57 6.08 -15.19
C ASP A 70 -2.85 5.01 -14.36
N ILE A 71 -2.88 5.16 -13.02
CA ILE A 71 -2.21 4.25 -12.10
C ILE A 71 -2.95 4.15 -10.77
N PHE A 72 -2.97 2.97 -10.19
CA PHE A 72 -3.43 2.71 -8.83
C PHE A 72 -2.22 2.46 -7.92
N PHE A 73 -2.06 3.26 -6.88
CA PHE A 73 -1.02 3.10 -5.88
C PHE A 73 -1.60 2.57 -4.56
N SER A 74 -1.06 1.45 -4.09
CA SER A 74 -1.38 0.88 -2.79
C SER A 74 -0.19 1.01 -1.84
N PRO A 75 -0.30 1.78 -0.75
CA PRO A 75 0.78 1.94 0.22
C PRO A 75 0.93 0.76 1.19
N ASP A 76 0.02 -0.21 1.16
CA ASP A 76 -0.06 -1.35 2.11
C ASP A 76 -0.04 -2.70 1.39
N GLY A 77 0.21 -2.73 0.07
CA GLY A 77 0.35 -3.96 -0.70
C GLY A 77 -0.97 -4.57 -1.23
N PHE A 78 -2.12 -4.11 -0.76
CA PHE A 78 -3.40 -4.62 -1.23
C PHE A 78 -3.78 -4.00 -2.57
N ILE A 79 -3.94 -4.81 -3.58
CA ILE A 79 -4.46 -4.41 -4.90
C ILE A 79 -5.61 -5.33 -5.32
N SER A 80 -6.20 -5.08 -6.47
CA SER A 80 -7.18 -6.02 -7.04
C SER A 80 -6.55 -6.92 -8.09
N THR A 81 -6.81 -8.22 -8.00
CA THR A 81 -6.42 -9.16 -9.05
C THR A 81 -7.32 -9.05 -10.28
N LYS A 82 -8.50 -8.45 -10.13
CA LYS A 82 -9.52 -8.29 -11.18
C LYS A 82 -9.45 -6.92 -11.90
N SER A 83 -8.68 -5.98 -11.38
CA SER A 83 -8.51 -4.67 -12.01
C SER A 83 -7.57 -4.75 -13.22
N LYS A 84 -7.93 -4.07 -14.31
CA LYS A 84 -7.08 -3.94 -15.50
C LYS A 84 -6.07 -2.79 -15.41
N TYR A 85 -6.24 -1.90 -14.44
CA TYR A 85 -5.41 -0.70 -14.30
C TYR A 85 -4.00 -1.04 -13.82
N ASN A 86 -3.03 -0.25 -14.29
CA ASN A 86 -1.66 -0.34 -13.80
C ASN A 86 -1.64 -0.09 -12.30
N SER A 87 -0.83 -0.87 -11.59
CA SER A 87 -0.76 -0.75 -10.13
C SER A 87 0.67 -0.82 -9.61
N ILE A 88 0.93 0.00 -8.60
CA ILE A 88 2.14 -0.06 -7.78
C ILE A 88 1.72 -0.47 -6.38
N ALA A 89 2.36 -1.49 -5.82
CA ALA A 89 2.10 -1.97 -4.48
C ALA A 89 3.32 -1.76 -3.58
N THR A 90 3.14 -1.15 -2.42
CA THR A 90 4.19 -1.14 -1.39
C THR A 90 4.00 -2.34 -0.47
N ILE A 91 4.90 -3.31 -0.55
CA ILE A 91 4.94 -4.48 0.33
C ILE A 91 6.09 -4.28 1.30
N HIS A 92 5.77 -3.97 2.56
CA HIS A 92 6.77 -3.68 3.59
C HIS A 92 7.59 -4.91 3.98
N ASP A 93 6.90 -6.02 4.19
CA ASP A 93 7.47 -7.35 4.46
C ASP A 93 6.45 -8.45 4.13
N ILE A 94 6.88 -9.69 4.26
CA ILE A 94 6.04 -10.88 4.12
C ILE A 94 6.20 -11.82 5.33
N ASN A 95 6.33 -11.26 6.54
CA ASN A 95 6.51 -12.03 7.78
C ASN A 95 5.42 -13.07 8.00
N PHE A 96 4.20 -12.81 7.53
CA PHE A 96 3.09 -13.77 7.60
C PHE A 96 3.34 -15.06 6.79
N GLU A 97 4.27 -15.07 5.85
CA GLU A 97 4.70 -16.28 5.15
C GLU A 97 5.62 -17.15 6.00
N HIS A 98 6.47 -16.50 6.80
CA HIS A 98 7.46 -17.18 7.65
C HIS A 98 6.88 -17.56 9.02
N ARG A 99 5.98 -16.73 9.54
CA ARG A 99 5.36 -16.86 10.86
C ARG A 99 3.84 -16.74 10.81
N PRO A 100 3.15 -17.63 10.09
CA PRO A 100 1.70 -17.57 9.91
C PRO A 100 0.91 -17.66 11.22
N GLN A 101 1.49 -18.26 12.26
CA GLN A 101 0.92 -18.40 13.59
C GLN A 101 0.81 -17.08 14.37
N ASP A 102 1.54 -16.04 13.98
CA ASP A 102 1.49 -14.71 14.62
C ASP A 102 0.21 -13.94 14.26
N LEU A 103 -0.55 -14.44 13.30
CA LEU A 103 -1.82 -13.86 12.86
C LEU A 103 -3.01 -14.77 13.18
N PRO A 104 -4.21 -14.18 13.41
CA PRO A 104 -5.44 -14.96 13.42
C PRO A 104 -5.55 -15.79 12.12
N TRP A 105 -5.98 -17.04 12.24
CA TRP A 105 -5.93 -18.03 11.15
C TRP A 105 -6.54 -17.54 9.83
N LEU A 106 -7.67 -16.82 9.89
CA LEU A 106 -8.36 -16.30 8.70
C LEU A 106 -7.58 -15.16 8.02
N HIS A 107 -6.88 -14.33 8.81
CA HIS A 107 -5.99 -13.29 8.29
C HIS A 107 -4.77 -13.91 7.61
N SER A 108 -4.13 -14.87 8.28
CA SER A 108 -3.01 -15.63 7.73
C SER A 108 -3.40 -16.32 6.41
N LEU A 109 -4.56 -16.97 6.37
CA LEU A 109 -5.09 -17.62 5.17
C LEU A 109 -5.28 -16.62 4.03
N TYR A 110 -5.88 -15.45 4.32
CA TYR A 110 -6.08 -14.39 3.32
C TYR A 110 -4.74 -13.87 2.78
N TYR A 111 -3.82 -13.47 3.66
CA TYR A 111 -2.54 -12.92 3.25
C TYR A 111 -1.76 -13.89 2.37
N ARG A 112 -1.60 -15.14 2.80
CA ARG A 112 -0.86 -16.17 2.05
C ARG A 112 -1.49 -16.51 0.69
N ASN A 113 -2.84 -16.42 0.57
CA ASN A 113 -3.52 -16.66 -0.69
C ASN A 113 -3.51 -15.46 -1.65
N PHE A 114 -3.49 -14.24 -1.13
CA PHE A 114 -3.67 -13.05 -1.95
C PHE A 114 -2.39 -12.25 -2.19
N PHE A 115 -1.48 -12.13 -1.24
CA PHE A 115 -0.30 -11.29 -1.40
C PHE A 115 0.62 -11.74 -2.54
N GLN A 116 0.81 -13.04 -2.71
CA GLN A 116 1.52 -13.57 -3.88
C GLN A 116 0.85 -13.15 -5.19
N LYS A 117 -0.49 -13.21 -5.26
CA LYS A 117 -1.25 -12.81 -6.44
C LYS A 117 -1.15 -11.29 -6.66
N TYR A 118 -1.22 -10.50 -5.58
CA TYR A 118 -1.03 -9.06 -5.64
C TYR A 118 0.37 -8.69 -6.13
N ALA A 119 1.40 -9.29 -5.58
CA ALA A 119 2.77 -9.06 -5.98
C ALA A 119 3.02 -9.43 -7.45
N ARG A 120 2.46 -10.55 -7.92
CA ARG A 120 2.54 -10.94 -9.33
C ARG A 120 1.75 -10.01 -10.23
N ARG A 121 0.57 -9.54 -9.80
CA ARG A 121 -0.32 -8.67 -10.58
C ARG A 121 0.17 -7.23 -10.66
N ALA A 122 0.78 -6.70 -9.61
CA ALA A 122 1.32 -5.34 -9.59
C ALA A 122 2.27 -5.12 -10.76
N ASN A 123 2.24 -3.96 -11.40
CA ASN A 123 3.22 -3.58 -12.44
C ASN A 123 4.58 -3.31 -11.81
N HIS A 124 4.59 -2.75 -10.60
CA HIS A 124 5.80 -2.51 -9.84
C HIS A 124 5.57 -2.67 -8.35
N ILE A 125 6.60 -3.08 -7.63
CA ILE A 125 6.58 -3.25 -6.18
C ILE A 125 7.60 -2.29 -5.56
N ILE A 126 7.19 -1.63 -4.48
CA ILE A 126 8.08 -0.87 -3.62
C ILE A 126 8.22 -1.65 -2.31
N THR A 127 9.44 -1.75 -1.79
CA THR A 127 9.70 -2.33 -0.47
C THR A 127 10.71 -1.50 0.31
N VAL A 128 10.87 -1.77 1.59
CA VAL A 128 11.60 -0.90 2.53
C VAL A 128 13.05 -1.30 2.79
N SER A 129 13.48 -2.47 2.30
CA SER A 129 14.86 -2.94 2.48
C SER A 129 15.30 -3.91 1.37
N LYS A 130 16.62 -4.09 1.22
CA LYS A 130 17.17 -5.11 0.31
C LYS A 130 16.76 -6.51 0.74
N PHE A 131 16.74 -6.79 2.04
CA PHE A 131 16.28 -8.06 2.59
C PHE A 131 14.84 -8.38 2.15
N CYS A 132 13.90 -7.43 2.36
CA CYS A 132 12.52 -7.63 1.92
C CYS A 132 12.40 -7.79 0.40
N LYS A 133 13.23 -7.10 -0.40
CA LYS A 133 13.27 -7.28 -1.85
C LYS A 133 13.64 -8.71 -2.23
N GLU A 134 14.69 -9.24 -1.65
CA GLU A 134 15.17 -10.61 -1.90
C GLU A 134 14.14 -11.64 -1.43
N ASP A 135 13.58 -11.44 -0.25
CA ASP A 135 12.56 -12.32 0.33
C ASP A 135 11.30 -12.38 -0.54
N ILE A 136 10.75 -11.23 -0.96
CA ILE A 136 9.59 -11.16 -1.85
C ILE A 136 9.90 -11.80 -3.21
N ALA A 137 11.06 -11.50 -3.79
CA ALA A 137 11.45 -12.04 -5.09
C ALA A 137 11.56 -13.56 -5.06
N ASN A 138 12.25 -14.10 -4.05
CA ASN A 138 12.48 -15.54 -3.90
C ASN A 138 11.19 -16.28 -3.54
N ARG A 139 10.43 -15.75 -2.57
CA ARG A 139 9.22 -16.43 -2.08
C ARG A 139 8.10 -16.47 -3.11
N TYR A 140 7.96 -15.40 -3.89
CA TYR A 140 6.86 -15.26 -4.86
C TYR A 140 7.28 -15.51 -6.30
N ASP A 141 8.54 -15.85 -6.55
CA ASP A 141 9.12 -16.05 -7.88
C ASP A 141 8.87 -14.83 -8.79
N ILE A 142 9.38 -13.68 -8.36
CA ILE A 142 9.22 -12.38 -9.04
C ILE A 142 10.58 -11.85 -9.45
N ASN A 143 10.68 -11.37 -10.70
CA ASN A 143 11.89 -10.71 -11.18
C ASN A 143 12.23 -9.50 -10.28
N GLN A 144 13.45 -9.47 -9.75
CA GLN A 144 13.95 -8.40 -8.88
C GLN A 144 13.92 -7.01 -9.54
N GLN A 145 13.94 -6.91 -10.87
CA GLN A 145 13.81 -5.64 -11.59
C GLN A 145 12.43 -4.99 -11.41
N LYS A 146 11.42 -5.80 -11.06
CA LYS A 146 10.07 -5.33 -10.72
C LYS A 146 9.99 -4.72 -9.32
N ILE A 147 11.04 -4.86 -8.49
CA ILE A 147 11.02 -4.46 -7.09
C ILE A 147 12.06 -3.37 -6.83
N SER A 148 11.60 -2.19 -6.42
CA SER A 148 12.44 -1.08 -5.97
C SER A 148 12.52 -1.02 -4.45
N VAL A 149 13.71 -0.75 -3.92
CA VAL A 149 13.91 -0.49 -2.50
C VAL A 149 13.86 1.01 -2.25
N VAL A 150 12.92 1.42 -1.38
CA VAL A 150 12.79 2.80 -0.90
C VAL A 150 12.84 2.76 0.62
N TYR A 151 13.96 3.13 1.20
CA TYR A 151 14.16 3.11 2.64
C TYR A 151 13.22 4.09 3.35
N ASN A 152 12.76 3.69 4.53
CA ASN A 152 11.99 4.59 5.38
C ASN A 152 12.86 5.76 5.85
N GLY A 153 12.35 6.97 5.69
CA GLY A 153 12.99 8.16 6.19
C GLY A 153 12.78 8.36 7.70
N VAL A 154 13.68 9.10 8.30
CA VAL A 154 13.57 9.55 9.70
C VAL A 154 12.85 10.90 9.74
N SER A 155 11.97 11.09 10.73
CA SER A 155 11.29 12.37 10.95
C SER A 155 12.28 13.43 11.47
N ASN A 156 12.17 14.66 10.97
CA ASN A 156 12.97 15.81 11.46
C ASN A 156 12.76 16.11 12.96
N THR A 157 11.80 15.46 13.61
CA THR A 157 11.63 15.54 15.08
C THR A 157 12.70 14.75 15.84
N PHE A 158 13.35 13.78 15.18
CA PHE A 158 14.52 13.09 15.77
C PHE A 158 15.76 13.90 15.43
N ARG A 159 16.41 14.45 16.46
CA ARG A 159 17.69 15.14 16.37
C ARG A 159 18.75 14.29 17.06
N GLU A 160 19.98 14.36 16.58
CA GLU A 160 21.11 13.82 17.31
C GLU A 160 21.15 14.49 18.69
N VAL A 161 21.30 13.69 19.72
CA VAL A 161 21.53 14.22 21.09
C VAL A 161 22.97 14.64 21.13
N ASP A 162 23.22 15.94 21.31
CA ASP A 162 24.59 16.44 21.62
C ASP A 162 25.09 15.70 22.85
N GLU A 163 26.13 14.88 22.70
CA GLU A 163 26.75 14.11 23.79
C GLU A 163 27.37 15.01 24.88
N GLY A 164 27.38 16.31 24.65
CA GLY A 164 27.92 17.33 25.60
C GLY A 164 26.94 17.82 26.68
N LYS A 165 25.68 17.33 26.70
CA LYS A 165 24.70 17.68 27.75
C LYS A 165 24.31 16.43 28.55
N LYS A 166 25.26 15.92 29.36
CA LYS A 166 24.95 15.06 30.49
C LYS A 166 24.94 15.91 31.75
#